data_16424ecabcb680f27df63a902dd6415a
#
_entry.id   16424ecabcb680f27df63a902dd6415a
#
_cell.length_a   1.000
_cell.length_b   1.000
_cell.length_c   1.000
_cell.angle_alpha   90.00
_cell.angle_beta   90.00
_cell.angle_gamma   90.00
#
_symmetry.space_group_name_H-M   'P 1'
#
loop_
_entity.id
_entity.type
_entity.pdbx_description
1 polymer ?
#
loop_
_entity_poly.entity_id
_entity_poly.type
_entity_poly.pdbx_seq_one_letter_code
_entity_poly.pdbx_strand_id
1 'polypeptide(L)'
;SRRLICFDMDSTLIETEVIDELAERAGVGDKVREITASAMRGEIDFRESFSQRVALLKGLDVSVMEEIARSLPITEGLERMMTILKRVGYKTAILSGGFTYFGNYLRQKYGFDYVYANELEIEDGRLTGRYVGEVVDGRRKAELLRLLCQFEEINIAQSVAVGDGANDLPMLNLAGLGIAFHAKPKVKATARQSISTIGLDRSEERRVG
;
A
#
# COMPACT_ATOMS: atom_id res chain seq x y z
N SER A 1 -1.53 -25.02 11.38
CA SER A 1 -1.19 -23.86 12.21
C SER A 1 -1.59 -22.57 11.49
N ARG A 2 -2.11 -21.62 12.25
CA ARG A 2 -2.55 -20.33 11.67
C ARG A 2 -1.36 -19.49 11.29
N ARG A 3 -1.49 -18.75 10.18
CA ARG A 3 -0.47 -17.84 9.69
C ARG A 3 -1.09 -16.50 9.33
N LEU A 4 -0.27 -15.46 9.40
CA LEU A 4 -0.65 -14.10 9.03
C LEU A 4 0.25 -13.63 7.90
N ILE A 5 -0.34 -13.01 6.87
CA ILE A 5 0.42 -12.34 5.83
C ILE A 5 -0.02 -10.89 5.71
N CYS A 6 0.94 -9.98 5.78
CA CYS A 6 0.72 -8.54 5.68
C CYS A 6 1.36 -8.00 4.41
N PHE A 7 0.60 -7.22 3.66
CA PHE A 7 1.03 -6.63 2.40
C PHE A 7 1.07 -5.12 2.48
N ASP A 8 2.11 -4.52 1.92
CA ASP A 8 2.02 -3.14 1.49
C ASP A 8 1.02 -3.07 0.31
N MET A 9 0.43 -1.91 0.06
CA MET A 9 -0.53 -1.73 -1.02
C MET A 9 0.11 -1.11 -2.26
N ASP A 10 0.54 0.14 -2.14
CA ASP A 10 1.11 0.89 -3.27
C ASP A 10 2.37 0.20 -3.77
N SER A 11 2.45 0.00 -5.08
CA SER A 11 3.56 -0.68 -5.75
C SER A 11 3.79 -2.13 -5.30
N THR A 12 2.81 -2.73 -4.64
CA THR A 12 2.82 -4.14 -4.24
C THR A 12 1.56 -4.85 -4.72
N LEU A 13 0.40 -4.49 -4.17
CA LEU A 13 -0.90 -5.04 -4.59
C LEU A 13 -1.45 -4.34 -5.83
N ILE A 14 -1.06 -3.10 -6.03
CA ILE A 14 -1.42 -2.29 -7.19
C ILE A 14 -0.15 -1.75 -7.84
N GLU A 15 -0.22 -1.51 -9.15
CA GLU A 15 0.92 -1.07 -9.95
C GLU A 15 1.00 0.46 -10.03
N THR A 16 0.70 1.14 -8.92
CA THR A 16 0.69 2.60 -8.85
C THR A 16 0.81 3.07 -7.40
N GLU A 17 1.05 4.38 -7.24
CA GLU A 17 0.98 5.09 -5.97
C GLU A 17 -0.31 5.92 -5.97
N VAL A 18 -1.23 5.65 -5.06
CA VAL A 18 -2.55 6.31 -5.07
C VAL A 18 -2.47 7.82 -4.88
N ILE A 19 -1.50 8.31 -4.09
CA ILE A 19 -1.35 9.75 -3.91
C ILE A 19 -0.97 10.44 -5.22
N ASP A 20 -0.18 9.80 -6.07
CA ASP A 20 0.19 10.33 -7.36
C ASP A 20 -1.01 10.36 -8.31
N GLU A 21 -1.85 9.34 -8.27
CA GLU A 21 -3.10 9.32 -9.05
C GLU A 21 -4.04 10.46 -8.65
N LEU A 22 -4.19 10.67 -7.34
CA LEU A 22 -5.00 11.78 -6.82
C LEU A 22 -4.41 13.14 -7.23
N ALA A 23 -3.09 13.27 -7.13
CA ALA A 23 -2.40 14.51 -7.48
C ALA A 23 -2.57 14.86 -8.96
N GLU A 24 -2.53 13.89 -9.85
CA GLU A 24 -2.80 14.12 -11.27
C GLU A 24 -4.22 14.65 -11.50
N ARG A 25 -5.19 14.04 -10.82
CA ARG A 25 -6.59 14.49 -10.93
C ARG A 25 -6.80 15.87 -10.33
N ALA A 26 -6.01 16.26 -9.32
CA ALA A 26 -6.08 17.59 -8.71
C ALA A 26 -5.26 18.64 -9.47
N GLY A 27 -4.52 18.25 -10.51
CA GLY A 27 -3.66 19.16 -11.28
C GLY A 27 -2.41 19.59 -10.54
N VAL A 28 -1.98 18.82 -9.53
CA VAL A 28 -0.81 19.14 -8.70
C VAL A 28 0.28 18.07 -8.78
N GLY A 29 0.24 17.23 -9.80
CA GLY A 29 1.17 16.10 -9.94
C GLY A 29 2.64 16.52 -9.87
N ASP A 30 3.02 17.60 -10.58
CA ASP A 30 4.40 18.08 -10.58
C ASP A 30 4.86 18.51 -9.18
N LYS A 31 4.01 19.23 -8.45
CA LYS A 31 4.32 19.67 -7.08
C LYS A 31 4.48 18.50 -6.13
N VAL A 32 3.61 17.51 -6.26
CA VAL A 32 3.69 16.29 -5.42
C VAL A 32 4.97 15.52 -5.70
N ARG A 33 5.34 15.36 -6.98
CA ARG A 33 6.58 14.70 -7.34
C ARG A 33 7.81 15.42 -6.78
N GLU A 34 7.80 16.74 -6.79
CA GLU A 34 8.89 17.54 -6.25
C GLU A 34 9.04 17.33 -4.74
N ILE A 35 7.93 17.30 -4.00
CA ILE A 35 7.95 17.06 -2.56
C ILE A 35 8.47 15.64 -2.27
N THR A 36 8.01 14.65 -3.02
CA THR A 36 8.49 13.28 -2.89
C THR A 36 9.99 13.19 -3.12
N ALA A 37 10.49 13.85 -4.17
CA ALA A 37 11.92 13.88 -4.47
C ALA A 37 12.73 14.53 -3.35
N SER A 38 12.21 15.61 -2.76
CA SER A 38 12.85 16.28 -1.64
C SER A 38 12.96 15.36 -0.42
N ALA A 39 11.91 14.60 -0.14
CA ALA A 39 11.93 13.60 0.94
C ALA A 39 12.96 12.50 0.67
N MET A 40 13.04 12.04 -0.58
CA MET A 40 14.00 11.00 -0.97
C MET A 40 15.45 11.48 -0.84
N ARG A 41 15.69 12.77 -1.00
CA ARG A 41 17.01 13.37 -0.77
C ARG A 41 17.31 13.65 0.71
N GLY A 42 16.36 13.35 1.60
CA GLY A 42 16.52 13.59 3.03
C GLY A 42 16.35 15.04 3.46
N GLU A 43 15.84 15.92 2.60
CA GLU A 43 15.65 17.35 2.91
C GLU A 43 14.47 17.59 3.86
N ILE A 44 13.46 16.74 3.80
CA ILE A 44 12.30 16.74 4.70
C ILE A 44 12.03 15.30 5.13
N ASP A 45 11.45 15.11 6.32
CA ASP A 45 11.13 13.77 6.78
C ASP A 45 9.84 13.25 6.12
N PHE A 46 9.57 11.97 6.31
CA PHE A 46 8.41 11.31 5.71
C PHE A 46 7.10 11.99 6.13
N ARG A 47 6.96 12.28 7.41
CA ARG A 47 5.73 12.84 7.98
C ARG A 47 5.44 14.22 7.42
N GLU A 48 6.45 15.08 7.34
CA GLU A 48 6.34 16.42 6.76
C GLU A 48 6.00 16.33 5.27
N SER A 49 6.70 15.47 4.54
CA SER A 49 6.44 15.21 3.13
C SER A 49 5.00 14.77 2.90
N PHE A 50 4.53 13.83 3.72
CA PHE A 50 3.18 13.31 3.62
C PHE A 50 2.14 14.41 3.84
N SER A 51 2.32 15.22 4.90
CA SER A 51 1.42 16.34 5.19
C SER A 51 1.37 17.35 4.05
N GLN A 52 2.51 17.70 3.48
CA GLN A 52 2.59 18.66 2.37
C GLN A 52 1.89 18.13 1.12
N ARG A 53 2.07 16.86 0.81
CA ARG A 53 1.44 16.24 -0.36
C ARG A 53 -0.06 16.14 -0.20
N VAL A 54 -0.53 15.73 0.96
CA VAL A 54 -1.97 15.65 1.26
C VAL A 54 -2.62 17.03 1.20
N ALA A 55 -1.95 18.06 1.71
CA ALA A 55 -2.47 19.44 1.67
C ALA A 55 -2.77 19.91 0.26
N LEU A 56 -1.99 19.46 -0.72
CA LEU A 56 -2.20 19.83 -2.12
C LEU A 56 -3.45 19.21 -2.74
N LEU A 57 -4.05 18.22 -2.10
CA LEU A 57 -5.26 17.56 -2.58
C LEU A 57 -6.54 18.27 -2.15
N LYS A 58 -6.41 19.37 -1.38
CA LYS A 58 -7.57 20.11 -0.86
C LYS A 58 -8.53 20.50 -1.99
N GLY A 59 -9.81 20.27 -1.75
CA GLY A 59 -10.87 20.62 -2.67
C GLY A 59 -11.22 19.55 -3.71
N LEU A 60 -10.46 18.48 -3.77
CA LEU A 60 -10.74 17.38 -4.70
C LEU A 60 -12.04 16.69 -4.30
N ASP A 61 -12.94 16.51 -5.28
CA ASP A 61 -14.22 15.85 -5.04
C ASP A 61 -14.01 14.37 -4.72
N VAL A 62 -14.75 13.87 -3.74
CA VAL A 62 -14.61 12.48 -3.29
C VAL A 62 -14.93 11.46 -4.39
N SER A 63 -15.76 11.84 -5.39
CA SER A 63 -16.08 10.98 -6.53
C SER A 63 -14.84 10.57 -7.34
N VAL A 64 -13.79 11.39 -7.29
CA VAL A 64 -12.53 11.08 -7.98
C VAL A 64 -11.89 9.84 -7.38
N MET A 65 -12.00 9.65 -6.07
CA MET A 65 -11.45 8.44 -5.42
C MET A 65 -12.17 7.18 -5.92
N GLU A 66 -13.47 7.26 -6.13
CA GLU A 66 -14.24 6.14 -6.69
C GLU A 66 -13.80 5.82 -8.12
N GLU A 67 -13.59 6.85 -8.94
CA GLU A 67 -13.13 6.67 -10.31
C GLU A 67 -11.75 6.00 -10.35
N ILE A 68 -10.82 6.46 -9.51
CA ILE A 68 -9.48 5.88 -9.41
C ILE A 68 -9.57 4.43 -8.93
N ALA A 69 -10.37 4.16 -7.91
CA ALA A 69 -10.52 2.81 -7.36
C ALA A 69 -10.96 1.81 -8.43
N ARG A 70 -11.95 2.21 -9.25
CA ARG A 70 -12.46 1.35 -10.31
C ARG A 70 -11.44 1.06 -11.41
N SER A 71 -10.45 1.91 -11.59
CA SER A 71 -9.43 1.78 -12.62
C SER A 71 -8.04 1.43 -12.06
N LEU A 72 -7.94 1.04 -10.80
CA LEU A 72 -6.65 0.68 -10.20
C LEU A 72 -5.99 -0.46 -10.99
N PRO A 73 -4.73 -0.29 -11.38
CA PRO A 73 -3.99 -1.37 -12.03
C PRO A 73 -3.59 -2.41 -10.99
N ILE A 74 -4.35 -3.48 -10.92
CA ILE A 74 -4.14 -4.56 -9.96
C ILE A 74 -2.95 -5.41 -10.38
N THR A 75 -2.08 -5.73 -9.44
CA THR A 75 -0.92 -6.59 -9.70
C THR A 75 -1.39 -7.97 -10.15
N GLU A 76 -0.73 -8.47 -11.20
CA GLU A 76 -1.05 -9.78 -11.74
C GLU A 76 -0.96 -10.87 -10.67
N GLY A 77 -1.94 -11.76 -10.64
CA GLY A 77 -1.98 -12.89 -9.72
C GLY A 77 -2.64 -12.61 -8.37
N LEU A 78 -3.07 -11.37 -8.10
CA LEU A 78 -3.64 -11.02 -6.80
C LEU A 78 -4.87 -11.85 -6.46
N GLU A 79 -5.81 -11.95 -7.39
CA GLU A 79 -7.05 -12.71 -7.15
C GLU A 79 -6.75 -14.17 -6.85
N ARG A 80 -5.88 -14.78 -7.65
CA ARG A 80 -5.48 -16.17 -7.48
C ARG A 80 -4.76 -16.38 -6.15
N MET A 81 -3.84 -15.49 -5.80
CA MET A 81 -3.12 -15.56 -4.55
C MET A 81 -4.08 -15.51 -3.37
N MET A 82 -5.03 -14.59 -3.39
CA MET A 82 -5.99 -14.45 -2.29
C MET A 82 -6.87 -15.68 -2.15
N THR A 83 -7.28 -16.28 -3.25
CA THR A 83 -8.04 -17.53 -3.23
C THR A 83 -7.24 -18.64 -2.56
N ILE A 84 -5.97 -18.75 -2.89
CA ILE A 84 -5.08 -19.77 -2.31
C ILE A 84 -4.87 -19.51 -0.81
N LEU A 85 -4.55 -18.26 -0.43
CA LEU A 85 -4.30 -17.92 0.97
C LEU A 85 -5.50 -18.22 1.86
N LYS A 86 -6.69 -17.91 1.39
CA LYS A 86 -7.92 -18.21 2.12
C LYS A 86 -8.12 -19.71 2.28
N ARG A 87 -7.87 -20.45 1.21
CA ARG A 87 -8.04 -21.92 1.23
C ARG A 87 -7.11 -22.58 2.23
N VAL A 88 -5.88 -22.09 2.36
CA VAL A 88 -4.91 -22.65 3.30
C VAL A 88 -5.00 -22.02 4.69
N GLY A 89 -5.95 -21.11 4.93
CA GLY A 89 -6.25 -20.60 6.27
C GLY A 89 -5.41 -19.42 6.73
N TYR A 90 -4.81 -18.66 5.83
CA TYR A 90 -4.09 -17.44 6.20
C TYR A 90 -5.06 -16.33 6.60
N LYS A 91 -4.67 -15.59 7.64
CA LYS A 91 -5.22 -14.26 7.88
C LYS A 91 -4.43 -13.28 7.03
N THR A 92 -5.13 -12.31 6.44
CA THR A 92 -4.53 -11.38 5.48
C THR A 92 -4.75 -9.94 5.91
N ALA A 93 -3.75 -9.10 5.73
CA ALA A 93 -3.81 -7.70 6.10
C ALA A 93 -3.15 -6.81 5.05
N ILE A 94 -3.71 -5.62 4.88
CA ILE A 94 -3.09 -4.54 4.12
C ILE A 94 -2.57 -3.54 5.14
N LEU A 95 -1.27 -3.25 5.12
CA LEU A 95 -0.62 -2.26 5.96
C LEU A 95 0.04 -1.24 5.02
N SER A 96 -0.54 -0.07 4.89
CA SER A 96 -0.20 0.84 3.80
C SER A 96 0.05 2.27 4.23
N GLY A 97 1.05 2.90 3.64
CA GLY A 97 1.23 4.35 3.70
C GLY A 97 0.30 5.11 2.74
N GLY A 98 -0.51 4.40 1.94
CA GLY A 98 -1.56 4.98 1.11
C GLY A 98 -2.81 5.28 1.92
N PHE A 99 -3.98 5.18 1.29
CA PHE A 99 -5.23 5.65 1.90
C PHE A 99 -6.24 4.54 2.11
N THR A 100 -6.99 4.67 3.22
CA THR A 100 -8.00 3.68 3.64
C THR A 100 -9.07 3.44 2.58
N TYR A 101 -9.44 4.46 1.83
CA TYR A 101 -10.46 4.32 0.78
C TYR A 101 -10.07 3.19 -0.20
N PHE A 102 -8.83 3.20 -0.66
CA PHE A 102 -8.35 2.20 -1.62
C PHE A 102 -8.09 0.85 -0.96
N GLY A 103 -7.59 0.87 0.26
CA GLY A 103 -7.42 -0.36 1.03
C GLY A 103 -8.75 -1.07 1.26
N ASN A 104 -9.78 -0.32 1.61
CA ASN A 104 -11.11 -0.87 1.82
C ASN A 104 -11.74 -1.36 0.51
N TYR A 105 -11.47 -0.69 -0.60
CA TYR A 105 -11.89 -1.15 -1.91
C TYR A 105 -11.30 -2.54 -2.23
N LEU A 106 -10.01 -2.71 -2.01
CA LEU A 106 -9.34 -4.00 -2.22
C LEU A 106 -9.85 -5.06 -1.24
N ARG A 107 -10.10 -4.66 0.01
CA ARG A 107 -10.66 -5.57 1.01
C ARG A 107 -12.00 -6.15 0.57
N GLN A 108 -12.90 -5.29 0.11
CA GLN A 108 -14.21 -5.75 -0.34
C GLN A 108 -14.11 -6.65 -1.57
N LYS A 109 -13.21 -6.29 -2.48
CA LYS A 109 -13.08 -7.01 -3.75
C LYS A 109 -12.37 -8.35 -3.59
N TYR A 110 -11.34 -8.41 -2.77
CA TYR A 110 -10.48 -9.61 -2.65
C TYR A 110 -10.56 -10.31 -1.31
N GLY A 111 -11.24 -9.72 -0.34
CA GLY A 111 -11.50 -10.37 0.93
C GLY A 111 -10.36 -10.34 1.94
N PHE A 112 -9.58 -9.26 1.99
CA PHE A 112 -8.62 -9.09 3.07
C PHE A 112 -9.32 -8.99 4.43
N ASP A 113 -8.69 -9.54 5.47
CA ASP A 113 -9.26 -9.52 6.82
C ASP A 113 -9.07 -8.17 7.50
N TYR A 114 -7.95 -7.49 7.26
CA TYR A 114 -7.60 -6.23 7.92
C TYR A 114 -7.06 -5.22 6.94
N VAL A 115 -7.36 -3.94 7.19
CA VAL A 115 -6.79 -2.80 6.46
C VAL A 115 -6.39 -1.73 7.45
N TYR A 116 -5.14 -1.33 7.40
CA TYR A 116 -4.63 -0.17 8.12
C TYR A 116 -3.87 0.71 7.14
N ALA A 117 -4.30 1.94 7.02
CA ALA A 117 -3.75 2.92 6.09
C ALA A 117 -4.06 4.31 6.64
N ASN A 118 -3.67 5.34 5.90
CA ASN A 118 -3.94 6.71 6.29
C ASN A 118 -5.36 7.11 5.85
N GLU A 119 -6.06 7.81 6.72
CA GLU A 119 -7.41 8.26 6.42
C GLU A 119 -7.40 9.72 5.99
N LEU A 120 -7.93 10.00 4.81
CA LEU A 120 -8.11 11.36 4.33
C LEU A 120 -9.36 11.97 4.97
N GLU A 121 -9.25 13.21 5.46
CA GLU A 121 -10.40 13.92 5.98
C GLU A 121 -11.26 14.44 4.84
N ILE A 122 -12.56 14.18 4.94
CA ILE A 122 -13.56 14.59 3.95
C ILE A 122 -14.58 15.47 4.64
N GLU A 123 -14.91 16.59 4.01
CA GLU A 123 -15.93 17.50 4.49
C GLU A 123 -16.74 18.00 3.28
N ASP A 124 -18.06 17.89 3.37
CA ASP A 124 -18.98 18.29 2.30
C ASP A 124 -18.63 17.65 0.94
N GLY A 125 -18.24 16.38 0.96
CA GLY A 125 -17.92 15.62 -0.25
C GLY A 125 -16.58 15.95 -0.90
N ARG A 126 -15.73 16.71 -0.22
CA ARG A 126 -14.41 17.10 -0.73
C ARG A 126 -13.30 16.82 0.26
N LEU A 127 -12.12 16.56 -0.25
CA LEU A 127 -10.93 16.42 0.59
C LEU A 127 -10.60 17.78 1.21
N THR A 128 -10.28 17.79 2.49
CA THR A 128 -9.91 19.02 3.20
C THR A 128 -8.44 19.38 3.06
N GLY A 129 -7.63 18.43 2.58
CA GLY A 129 -6.17 18.57 2.57
C GLY A 129 -5.53 18.10 3.87
N ARG A 130 -6.29 17.48 4.75
CA ARG A 130 -5.80 16.92 6.02
C ARG A 130 -6.07 15.42 6.06
N TYR A 131 -5.35 14.74 6.93
CA TYR A 131 -5.58 13.33 7.22
C TYR A 131 -5.92 13.17 8.70
N VAL A 132 -6.56 12.06 9.04
CA VAL A 132 -7.04 11.77 10.40
C VAL A 132 -6.14 10.70 11.02
N GLY A 133 -5.76 10.89 12.28
CA GLY A 133 -5.02 9.90 13.04
C GLY A 133 -3.51 9.89 12.77
N GLU A 134 -2.86 8.84 13.22
CA GLU A 134 -1.42 8.68 13.05
C GLU A 134 -1.06 8.24 11.64
N VAL A 135 0.08 8.75 11.17
CA VAL A 135 0.64 8.33 9.87
C VAL A 135 1.11 6.88 9.96
N VAL A 136 0.74 6.09 8.97
CA VAL A 136 1.22 4.72 8.84
C VAL A 136 2.54 4.76 8.06
N ASP A 137 3.63 4.89 8.79
CA ASP A 137 4.99 4.82 8.25
C ASP A 137 5.55 3.39 8.40
N GLY A 138 6.80 3.19 8.03
CA GLY A 138 7.45 1.87 8.11
C GLY A 138 7.47 1.31 9.52
N ARG A 139 7.73 2.14 10.51
CA ARG A 139 7.75 1.75 11.91
C ARG A 139 6.36 1.32 12.37
N ARG A 140 5.34 2.08 11.99
CA ARG A 140 3.96 1.77 12.35
C ARG A 140 3.50 0.46 11.71
N LYS A 141 3.91 0.19 10.48
CA LYS A 141 3.61 -1.10 9.84
C LYS A 141 4.16 -2.27 10.64
N ALA A 142 5.38 -2.17 11.13
CA ALA A 142 5.97 -3.21 11.97
C ALA A 142 5.20 -3.39 13.27
N GLU A 143 4.81 -2.30 13.93
CA GLU A 143 3.98 -2.34 15.14
C GLU A 143 2.64 -3.03 14.86
N LEU A 144 2.00 -2.69 13.76
CA LEU A 144 0.72 -3.27 13.37
C LEU A 144 0.83 -4.77 13.10
N LEU A 145 1.90 -5.20 12.45
CA LEU A 145 2.15 -6.62 12.24
C LEU A 145 2.24 -7.35 13.57
N ARG A 146 2.99 -6.80 14.53
CA ARG A 146 3.12 -7.38 15.87
C ARG A 146 1.77 -7.44 16.57
N LEU A 147 0.99 -6.35 16.53
CA LEU A 147 -0.32 -6.29 17.16
C LEU A 147 -1.30 -7.30 16.56
N LEU A 148 -1.29 -7.44 15.23
CA LEU A 148 -2.14 -8.43 14.56
C LEU A 148 -1.76 -9.85 14.93
N CYS A 149 -0.47 -10.15 15.04
CA CYS A 149 -0.01 -11.45 15.51
C CYS A 149 -0.53 -11.73 16.93
N GLN A 150 -0.45 -10.75 17.82
CA GLN A 150 -0.97 -10.88 19.18
C GLN A 150 -2.48 -11.11 19.18
N PHE A 151 -3.21 -10.31 18.43
CA PHE A 151 -4.67 -10.39 18.35
C PHE A 151 -5.13 -11.75 17.82
N GLU A 152 -4.46 -12.25 16.80
CA GLU A 152 -4.81 -13.54 16.17
C GLU A 152 -4.16 -14.74 16.87
N GLU A 153 -3.40 -14.49 17.93
CA GLU A 153 -2.67 -15.54 18.66
C GLU A 153 -1.75 -16.34 17.73
N ILE A 154 -1.04 -15.60 16.86
CA ILE A 154 -0.08 -16.16 15.90
C ILE A 154 1.33 -15.76 16.34
N ASN A 155 2.25 -16.71 16.36
CA ASN A 155 3.65 -16.42 16.65
C ASN A 155 4.22 -15.60 15.48
N ILE A 156 5.04 -14.58 15.78
CA ILE A 156 5.67 -13.75 14.75
C ILE A 156 6.44 -14.59 13.73
N ALA A 157 7.06 -15.68 14.17
CA ALA A 157 7.76 -16.60 13.28
C ALA A 157 6.87 -17.21 12.20
N GLN A 158 5.54 -17.18 12.40
CA GLN A 158 4.56 -17.68 11.45
C GLN A 158 3.93 -16.57 10.62
N SER A 159 4.50 -15.38 10.68
CA SER A 159 4.03 -14.25 9.88
C SER A 159 4.86 -14.07 8.62
N VAL A 160 4.22 -13.54 7.59
CA VAL A 160 4.85 -13.17 6.32
C VAL A 160 4.55 -11.70 6.08
N ALA A 161 5.53 -10.97 5.57
CA ALA A 161 5.34 -9.59 5.16
C ALA A 161 5.84 -9.43 3.73
N VAL A 162 5.08 -8.71 2.93
CA VAL A 162 5.39 -8.43 1.52
C VAL A 162 5.39 -6.93 1.32
N GLY A 163 6.49 -6.37 0.81
CA GLY A 163 6.61 -4.95 0.58
C GLY A 163 7.66 -4.63 -0.47
N ASP A 164 7.68 -3.37 -0.91
CA ASP A 164 8.41 -2.99 -2.10
C ASP A 164 9.67 -2.15 -1.85
N GLY A 165 9.78 -1.51 -0.71
CA GLY A 165 10.86 -0.55 -0.55
C GLY A 165 11.38 -0.38 0.86
N ALA A 166 12.24 0.65 1.02
CA ALA A 166 12.91 0.95 2.27
C ALA A 166 11.94 1.20 3.42
N ASN A 167 10.76 1.78 3.11
CA ASN A 167 9.72 2.04 4.11
C ASN A 167 9.14 0.75 4.71
N ASP A 168 9.30 -0.38 4.03
CA ASP A 168 8.79 -1.66 4.50
C ASP A 168 9.82 -2.49 5.25
N LEU A 169 11.09 -2.07 5.27
CA LEU A 169 12.16 -2.83 5.91
C LEU A 169 11.87 -3.20 7.36
N PRO A 170 11.37 -2.29 8.22
CA PRO A 170 11.05 -2.68 9.58
C PRO A 170 10.05 -3.84 9.66
N MET A 171 9.01 -3.80 8.84
CA MET A 171 8.00 -4.85 8.78
C MET A 171 8.59 -6.15 8.21
N LEU A 172 9.34 -6.04 7.12
CA LEU A 172 9.96 -7.19 6.46
C LEU A 172 10.96 -7.89 7.37
N ASN A 173 11.71 -7.13 8.16
CA ASN A 173 12.71 -7.68 9.09
C ASN A 173 12.06 -8.29 10.33
N LEU A 174 10.91 -7.79 10.77
CA LEU A 174 10.21 -8.30 11.93
C LEU A 174 9.49 -9.62 11.65
N ALA A 175 8.90 -9.75 10.47
CA ALA A 175 8.13 -10.94 10.10
C ALA A 175 8.99 -12.20 10.08
N GLY A 176 8.36 -13.35 10.26
CA GLY A 176 9.05 -14.64 10.14
C GLY A 176 9.62 -14.84 8.74
N LEU A 177 8.95 -14.32 7.72
CA LEU A 177 9.44 -14.31 6.34
C LEU A 177 9.12 -12.95 5.73
N GLY A 178 10.14 -12.21 5.36
CA GLY A 178 10.01 -10.95 4.63
C GLY A 178 10.25 -11.19 3.15
N ILE A 179 9.35 -10.71 2.32
CA ILE A 179 9.42 -10.85 0.86
C ILE A 179 9.47 -9.47 0.23
N ALA A 180 10.54 -9.19 -0.51
CA ALA A 180 10.63 -7.95 -1.28
C ALA A 180 9.96 -8.17 -2.64
N PHE A 181 8.94 -7.39 -2.90
CA PHE A 181 8.21 -7.43 -4.17
C PHE A 181 7.80 -6.03 -4.56
N HIS A 182 8.22 -5.58 -5.71
CA HIS A 182 7.87 -4.27 -6.24
C HIS A 182 7.15 -4.44 -7.57
N ALA A 183 5.85 -4.15 -7.58
CA ALA A 183 5.07 -4.12 -8.81
C ALA A 183 5.55 -2.97 -9.68
N LYS A 184 5.86 -3.23 -10.93
CA LYS A 184 6.29 -2.17 -11.84
C LYS A 184 5.08 -1.39 -12.32
N PRO A 185 5.19 -0.05 -12.42
CA PRO A 185 4.10 0.75 -12.96
C PRO A 185 3.72 0.25 -14.34
N LYS A 186 2.42 0.28 -14.62
CA LYS A 186 1.91 -0.06 -15.94
C LYS A 186 2.44 0.94 -16.96
N VAL A 187 3.18 0.44 -17.96
CA VAL A 187 3.76 1.30 -18.99
C VAL A 187 2.75 1.60 -20.10
N LYS A 188 2.87 2.79 -20.67
CA LYS A 188 2.05 3.16 -21.83
C LYS A 188 2.43 2.29 -23.05
N ALA A 189 1.49 2.13 -23.98
CA ALA A 189 1.68 1.26 -25.15
C ALA A 189 2.93 1.58 -25.98
N THR A 190 3.41 2.83 -25.94
CA THR A 190 4.60 3.27 -26.66
C THR A 190 5.88 3.05 -25.88
N ALA A 191 5.80 2.67 -24.61
CA ALA A 191 6.96 2.47 -23.77
C ALA A 191 7.52 1.06 -23.97
N ARG A 192 8.84 0.93 -23.70
CA ARG A 192 9.48 -0.37 -23.78
C ARG A 192 8.86 -1.31 -22.77
N GLN A 193 8.50 -2.50 -23.22
CA GLN A 193 7.88 -3.48 -22.35
C GLN A 193 8.83 -3.91 -21.24
N SER A 194 8.31 -3.93 -20.02
CA SER A 194 9.06 -4.45 -18.89
C SER A 194 9.10 -5.97 -18.99
N ILE A 195 10.27 -6.54 -18.76
CA ILE A 195 10.45 -7.99 -18.76
C ILE A 195 10.10 -8.64 -17.42
N SER A 196 9.73 -7.86 -16.44
CA SER A 196 9.39 -8.41 -15.14
C SER A 196 7.88 -8.60 -15.04
N THR A 197 7.44 -9.81 -15.33
CA THR A 197 6.02 -10.18 -15.32
C THR A 197 5.71 -11.16 -14.19
N ILE A 198 6.47 -11.15 -13.12
CA ILE A 198 6.25 -12.08 -12.02
C ILE A 198 5.11 -11.56 -11.19
N GLY A 199 4.02 -12.32 -11.14
CA GLY A 199 2.84 -11.99 -10.38
C GLY A 199 2.95 -12.34 -8.90
N LEU A 200 1.99 -11.86 -8.10
CA LEU A 200 1.94 -12.10 -6.67
C LEU A 200 1.69 -13.57 -6.30
N ASP A 201 1.14 -14.35 -7.20
CA ASP A 201 0.93 -15.78 -6.96
C ASP A 201 2.25 -16.55 -6.81
N ARG A 202 3.38 -15.94 -7.16
CA ARG A 202 4.72 -16.48 -6.95
C ARG A 202 5.48 -15.82 -5.79
N SER A 203 4.83 -14.95 -5.05
CA SER A 203 5.51 -14.18 -4.01
C SER A 203 6.15 -15.05 -2.93
N GLU A 204 5.58 -16.22 -2.62
CA GLU A 204 6.14 -17.12 -1.62
C GLU A 204 7.49 -17.73 -2.04
N GLU A 205 7.81 -17.71 -3.32
CA GLU A 205 9.07 -18.23 -3.83
C GLU A 205 10.21 -17.22 -3.71
N ARG A 206 9.89 -15.97 -3.36
CA ARG A 206 10.84 -14.88 -3.31
C ARG A 206 11.11 -14.46 -1.89
N ARG A 207 12.36 -14.43 -1.52
CA ARG A 207 12.81 -14.03 -0.17
C ARG A 207 13.67 -12.80 -0.26
N VAL A 208 13.62 -11.99 0.80
CA VAL A 208 14.56 -10.89 0.98
C VAL A 208 15.92 -11.49 1.25
N GLY A 209 16.83 -11.26 0.33
CA GLY A 209 18.18 -11.79 0.43
C GLY A 209 19.06 -11.00 1.37
#